data_98f7d446fe1f3d484966ad2813dcacec
#
_entry.id   98f7d446fe1f3d484966ad2813dcacec
#
_cell.length_a   1.000
_cell.length_b   1.000
_cell.length_c   1.000
_cell.angle_alpha   90.00
_cell.angle_beta   90.00
_cell.angle_gamma   90.00
#
_symmetry.space_group_name_H-M   'P 1'
#
loop_
_entity.id
_entity.type
_entity.pdbx_description
1 polymer ?
#
loop_
_entity_poly.entity_id
_entity_poly.type
_entity_poly.pdbx_seq_one_letter_code
_entity_poly.pdbx_strand_id
1 'polypeptide(L)'
;LAERADDWPSALSGGQKQRVALARAIIHRPQLLLLDEPLGALDALTRLDMQQLLVKLWQEHRFTVILVTHDVSEAVITADRVILIEQGKIGLDLPILLPHPRNNMTKTAPFEQIVLDKILAVH
;
A
#
# COMPACT_ATOMS: atom_id res chain seq x y z
N LEU A 1 16.11 19.55 -8.02
CA LEU A 1 15.41 18.76 -9.03
C LEU A 1 15.41 19.42 -10.41
N ALA A 2 15.54 20.73 -10.49
CA ALA A 2 15.63 21.43 -11.77
C ALA A 2 16.84 20.95 -12.58
N GLU A 3 17.93 20.63 -11.91
CA GLU A 3 19.14 20.12 -12.54
C GLU A 3 18.95 18.74 -13.16
N ARG A 4 17.90 18.01 -12.74
CA ARG A 4 17.61 16.67 -13.21
C ARG A 4 16.47 16.61 -14.22
N ALA A 5 15.96 17.74 -14.63
CA ALA A 5 14.83 17.79 -15.55
C ALA A 5 15.12 17.04 -16.86
N ASP A 6 16.33 17.17 -17.37
CA ASP A 6 16.74 16.51 -18.62
C ASP A 6 16.95 15.01 -18.47
N ASP A 7 17.24 14.55 -17.22
CA ASP A 7 17.48 13.14 -16.94
C ASP A 7 16.23 12.42 -16.44
N TRP A 8 15.13 13.11 -16.36
CA TRP A 8 13.85 12.59 -15.93
C TRP A 8 13.32 11.57 -16.93
N PRO A 9 12.77 10.42 -16.50
CA PRO A 9 12.67 9.90 -15.13
C PRO A 9 13.80 8.96 -14.74
N SER A 10 14.77 8.72 -15.59
CA SER A 10 15.80 7.70 -15.38
C SER A 10 16.74 8.03 -14.22
N ALA A 11 16.91 9.29 -13.89
CA ALA A 11 17.76 9.73 -12.79
C ALA A 11 17.08 9.62 -11.42
N LEU A 12 15.79 9.31 -11.37
CA LEU A 12 15.04 9.25 -10.12
C LEU A 12 15.16 7.87 -9.47
N SER A 13 15.23 7.85 -8.13
CA SER A 13 15.14 6.61 -7.37
C SER A 13 13.76 5.97 -7.52
N GLY A 14 13.64 4.69 -7.13
CA GLY A 14 12.34 4.00 -7.12
C GLY A 14 11.30 4.74 -6.29
N GLY A 15 11.69 5.24 -5.10
CA GLY A 15 10.78 6.00 -4.25
C GLY A 15 10.35 7.32 -4.87
N GLN A 16 11.27 8.03 -5.52
CA GLN A 16 10.95 9.27 -6.22
C GLN A 16 9.98 9.04 -7.38
N LYS A 17 10.19 7.96 -8.13
CA LYS A 17 9.27 7.58 -9.21
C LYS A 17 7.87 7.28 -8.69
N GLN A 18 7.77 6.58 -7.57
CA GLN A 18 6.49 6.26 -6.96
C GLN A 18 5.79 7.52 -6.42
N ARG A 19 6.53 8.43 -5.81
CA ARG A 19 5.96 9.71 -5.37
C ARG A 19 5.37 10.49 -6.52
N VAL A 20 6.06 10.52 -7.64
CA VAL A 20 5.59 11.19 -8.86
C VAL A 20 4.33 10.52 -9.39
N ALA A 21 4.32 9.18 -9.42
CA ALA A 21 3.16 8.42 -9.89
C ALA A 21 1.94 8.68 -9.02
N LEU A 22 2.11 8.67 -7.69
CA LEU A 22 1.02 8.98 -6.76
C LEU A 22 0.52 10.41 -6.93
N ALA A 23 1.43 11.37 -7.06
CA ALA A 23 1.06 12.77 -7.26
C ALA A 23 0.24 12.96 -8.53
N ARG A 24 0.66 12.32 -9.64
CA ARG A 24 -0.07 12.36 -10.89
C ARG A 24 -1.47 11.76 -10.77
N ALA A 25 -1.56 10.62 -10.11
CA ALA A 25 -2.84 9.95 -9.91
C ALA A 25 -3.81 10.82 -9.12
N ILE A 26 -3.32 11.53 -8.11
CA ILE A 26 -4.14 12.32 -7.20
C ILE A 26 -4.52 13.68 -7.77
N ILE A 27 -3.68 14.27 -8.63
CA ILE A 27 -3.99 15.54 -9.30
C ILE A 27 -5.35 15.49 -10.00
N HIS A 28 -5.70 14.35 -10.57
CA HIS A 28 -6.98 14.17 -11.26
C HIS A 28 -8.15 13.93 -10.32
N ARG A 29 -7.93 13.92 -9.01
CA ARG A 29 -8.95 13.71 -7.97
C ARG A 29 -9.84 12.51 -8.28
N PRO A 30 -9.27 11.31 -8.39
CA PRO A 30 -10.06 10.12 -8.72
C PRO A 30 -10.99 9.77 -7.58
N GLN A 31 -12.13 9.17 -7.89
CA GLN A 31 -12.99 8.56 -6.88
C GLN A 31 -12.46 7.18 -6.48
N LEU A 32 -11.79 6.51 -7.41
CA LEU A 32 -11.19 5.20 -7.20
C LEU A 32 -9.76 5.21 -7.72
N LEU A 33 -8.83 4.78 -6.88
CA LEU A 33 -7.43 4.59 -7.24
C LEU A 33 -7.06 3.13 -7.10
N LEU A 34 -6.63 2.51 -8.19
CA LEU A 34 -6.16 1.12 -8.20
C LEU A 34 -4.65 1.11 -8.30
N LEU A 35 -4.00 0.50 -7.33
CA LEU A 35 -2.55 0.36 -7.26
C LEU A 35 -2.18 -1.12 -7.25
N ASP A 36 -1.44 -1.57 -8.26
CA ASP A 36 -1.03 -2.96 -8.41
C ASP A 36 0.46 -3.08 -8.05
N GLU A 37 0.71 -3.63 -6.87
CA GLU A 37 2.05 -3.83 -6.30
C GLU A 37 2.95 -2.60 -6.43
N PRO A 38 2.47 -1.41 -6.00
CA PRO A 38 3.18 -0.17 -6.28
C PRO A 38 4.51 -0.06 -5.53
N LEU A 39 4.69 -0.83 -4.46
CA LEU A 39 5.84 -0.70 -3.56
C LEU A 39 6.75 -1.92 -3.58
N GLY A 40 6.47 -2.90 -4.42
CA GLY A 40 7.15 -4.19 -4.42
C GLY A 40 8.64 -4.13 -4.76
N ALA A 41 9.05 -3.16 -5.58
CA ALA A 41 10.43 -3.02 -6.02
C ALA A 41 11.27 -2.08 -5.14
N LEU A 42 10.68 -1.53 -4.07
CA LEU A 42 11.35 -0.56 -3.21
C LEU A 42 12.06 -1.24 -2.05
N ASP A 43 13.14 -0.63 -1.55
CA ASP A 43 13.78 -1.09 -0.32
C ASP A 43 12.86 -0.85 0.89
N ALA A 44 13.24 -1.42 2.05
CA ALA A 44 12.37 -1.43 3.22
C ALA A 44 12.05 -0.01 3.74
N LEU A 45 13.05 0.87 3.80
CA LEU A 45 12.83 2.23 4.32
C LEU A 45 11.99 3.07 3.37
N THR A 46 12.29 3.00 2.07
CA THR A 46 11.53 3.72 1.05
C THR A 46 10.09 3.22 1.01
N ARG A 47 9.89 1.91 1.17
CA ARG A 47 8.55 1.31 1.22
C ARG A 47 7.74 1.86 2.38
N LEU A 48 8.34 1.93 3.59
CA LEU A 48 7.66 2.49 4.76
C LEU A 48 7.27 3.94 4.53
N ASP A 49 8.18 4.75 3.96
CA ASP A 49 7.89 6.14 3.65
C ASP A 49 6.71 6.27 2.68
N MET A 50 6.67 5.41 1.66
CA MET A 50 5.60 5.44 0.66
C MET A 50 4.28 4.96 1.23
N GLN A 51 4.30 3.96 2.12
CA GLN A 51 3.09 3.52 2.83
C GLN A 51 2.49 4.66 3.64
N GLN A 52 3.33 5.37 4.39
CA GLN A 52 2.88 6.52 5.19
C GLN A 52 2.34 7.65 4.32
N LEU A 53 3.00 7.92 3.20
CA LEU A 53 2.53 8.93 2.25
C LEU A 53 1.17 8.57 1.68
N LEU A 54 0.99 7.32 1.26
CA LEU A 54 -0.28 6.86 0.70
C LEU A 54 -1.43 7.00 1.71
N VAL A 55 -1.20 6.58 2.96
CA VAL A 55 -2.20 6.72 4.01
C VAL A 55 -2.53 8.19 4.27
N LYS A 56 -1.52 9.05 4.32
CA LYS A 56 -1.71 10.49 4.52
C LYS A 56 -2.56 11.10 3.41
N LEU A 57 -2.23 10.78 2.16
CA LEU A 57 -2.96 11.30 1.01
C LEU A 57 -4.41 10.80 1.00
N TRP A 58 -4.61 9.55 1.35
CA TRP A 58 -5.96 9.00 1.48
C TRP A 58 -6.76 9.71 2.58
N GLN A 59 -6.15 9.97 3.72
CA GLN A 59 -6.81 10.70 4.81
C GLN A 59 -7.18 12.12 4.42
N GLU A 60 -6.34 12.78 3.62
CA GLU A 60 -6.57 14.16 3.19
C GLU A 60 -7.64 14.25 2.09
N HIS A 61 -7.66 13.32 1.16
CA HIS A 61 -8.48 13.40 -0.05
C HIS A 61 -9.68 12.45 -0.07
N ARG A 62 -9.72 11.44 0.81
CA ARG A 62 -10.87 10.55 1.02
C ARG A 62 -11.39 9.86 -0.25
N PHE A 63 -10.50 9.41 -1.11
CA PHE A 63 -10.85 8.59 -2.25
C PHE A 63 -10.79 7.11 -1.89
N THR A 64 -11.41 6.25 -2.70
CA THR A 64 -11.32 4.81 -2.51
C THR A 64 -10.04 4.28 -3.11
N VAL A 65 -9.27 3.50 -2.34
CA VAL A 65 -8.04 2.89 -2.81
C VAL A 65 -8.17 1.38 -2.78
N ILE A 66 -7.82 0.75 -3.88
CA ILE A 66 -7.62 -0.70 -3.95
C ILE A 66 -6.12 -0.93 -4.15
N LEU A 67 -5.49 -1.56 -3.17
CA LEU A 67 -4.07 -1.86 -3.19
C LEU A 67 -3.89 -3.36 -3.34
N VAL A 68 -3.27 -3.78 -4.44
CA VAL A 68 -2.92 -5.18 -4.67
C VAL A 68 -1.49 -5.40 -4.21
N THR A 69 -1.28 -6.33 -3.30
CA THR A 69 0.05 -6.62 -2.75
C THR A 69 0.18 -8.08 -2.35
N HIS A 70 1.42 -8.60 -2.38
CA HIS A 70 1.76 -9.90 -1.82
C HIS A 70 2.31 -9.80 -0.40
N ASP A 71 2.48 -8.58 0.11
CA ASP A 71 3.03 -8.32 1.44
C ASP A 71 1.90 -8.17 2.44
N VAL A 72 1.74 -9.17 3.32
CA VAL A 72 0.69 -9.19 4.34
C VAL A 72 0.84 -8.01 5.30
N SER A 73 2.07 -7.68 5.70
CA SER A 73 2.33 -6.56 6.59
C SER A 73 1.89 -5.24 5.96
N GLU A 74 2.22 -5.03 4.69
CA GLU A 74 1.80 -3.84 3.95
C GLU A 74 0.27 -3.72 3.93
N ALA A 75 -0.42 -4.81 3.64
CA ALA A 75 -1.88 -4.82 3.59
C ALA A 75 -2.48 -4.40 4.94
N VAL A 76 -2.00 -4.96 6.05
CA VAL A 76 -2.52 -4.65 7.39
C VAL A 76 -2.17 -3.23 7.83
N ILE A 77 -1.00 -2.74 7.47
CA ILE A 77 -0.58 -1.39 7.86
C ILE A 77 -1.37 -0.31 7.11
N THR A 78 -1.70 -0.55 5.86
CA THR A 78 -2.29 0.49 4.99
C THR A 78 -3.79 0.42 4.85
N ALA A 79 -4.40 -0.77 4.86
CA ALA A 79 -5.79 -0.95 4.47
C ALA A 79 -6.75 -0.97 5.65
N ASP A 80 -7.97 -0.51 5.43
CA ASP A 80 -9.06 -0.65 6.40
C ASP A 80 -9.74 -2.01 6.29
N ARG A 81 -9.53 -2.69 5.17
CA ARG A 81 -10.11 -4.00 4.90
C ARG A 81 -9.13 -4.79 4.04
N VAL A 82 -8.83 -6.00 4.47
CA VAL A 82 -7.94 -6.90 3.74
C VAL A 82 -8.76 -8.04 3.16
N ILE A 83 -8.60 -8.25 1.86
CA ILE A 83 -9.28 -9.31 1.13
C ILE A 83 -8.23 -10.25 0.57
N LEU A 84 -8.33 -11.52 0.94
CA LEU A 84 -7.45 -12.56 0.39
C LEU A 84 -8.18 -13.26 -0.75
N ILE A 85 -7.55 -13.28 -1.91
CA ILE A 85 -8.10 -13.96 -3.09
C ILE A 85 -7.33 -15.25 -3.30
N GLU A 86 -8.07 -16.35 -3.36
CA GLU A 86 -7.51 -17.69 -3.57
C GLU A 86 -8.31 -18.38 -4.68
N GLN A 87 -7.61 -18.87 -5.70
CA GLN A 87 -8.23 -19.58 -6.82
C GLN A 87 -9.40 -18.82 -7.44
N GLY A 88 -9.25 -17.51 -7.57
CA GLY A 88 -10.29 -16.66 -8.16
C GLY A 88 -11.46 -16.35 -7.25
N LYS A 89 -11.41 -16.75 -5.98
CA LYS A 89 -12.49 -16.54 -5.01
C LYS A 89 -11.98 -15.79 -3.79
N ILE A 90 -12.89 -15.13 -3.08
CA ILE A 90 -12.56 -14.50 -1.82
C ILE A 90 -12.45 -15.58 -0.75
N GLY A 91 -11.22 -15.78 -0.24
CA GLY A 91 -10.95 -16.72 0.84
C GLY A 91 -11.05 -16.11 2.22
N LEU A 92 -10.84 -14.80 2.33
CA LEU A 92 -10.89 -14.08 3.60
C LEU A 92 -11.27 -12.62 3.31
N ASP A 93 -12.11 -12.06 4.16
CA ASP A 93 -12.49 -10.65 4.14
C ASP A 93 -12.40 -10.15 5.58
N LEU A 94 -11.32 -9.42 5.88
CA LEU A 94 -10.99 -9.04 7.25
C LEU A 94 -10.98 -7.53 7.40
N PRO A 95 -11.91 -6.94 8.17
CA PRO A 95 -11.82 -5.53 8.51
C PRO A 95 -10.68 -5.30 9.50
N ILE A 96 -9.92 -4.23 9.29
CA ILE A 96 -8.83 -3.84 10.18
C ILE A 96 -9.30 -2.64 10.98
N LEU A 97 -9.71 -2.88 12.22
CA LEU A 97 -10.33 -1.87 13.07
C LEU A 97 -9.29 -1.10 13.90
N LEU A 98 -8.16 -0.80 13.32
CA LEU A 98 -7.10 -0.03 13.95
C LEU A 98 -7.03 1.37 13.36
N PRO A 99 -6.82 2.40 14.20
CA PRO A 99 -6.60 3.75 13.68
C PRO A 99 -5.25 3.87 12.98
N HIS A 100 -5.14 4.80 12.05
CA HIS A 100 -3.85 5.16 11.46
C HIS A 100 -3.20 6.28 12.28
N PRO A 101 -1.88 6.38 12.28
CA PRO A 101 -0.91 5.48 11.66
C PRO A 101 -0.77 4.15 12.42
N ARG A 102 -0.47 3.08 11.70
CA ARG A 102 -0.34 1.73 12.26
C ARG A 102 1.12 1.31 12.30
N ASN A 103 1.87 1.92 13.17
CA ASN A 103 3.30 1.67 13.32
C ASN A 103 3.64 0.83 14.56
N ASN A 104 2.64 0.31 15.26
CA ASN A 104 2.84 -0.51 16.43
C ASN A 104 2.61 -1.99 16.06
N MET A 105 3.70 -2.75 15.98
CA MET A 105 3.66 -4.17 15.59
C MET A 105 2.84 -5.02 16.55
N THR A 106 2.77 -4.65 17.82
CA THR A 106 1.96 -5.38 18.81
C THR A 106 0.48 -5.34 18.44
N LYS A 107 0.01 -4.23 17.87
CA LYS A 107 -1.38 -4.07 17.46
C LYS A 107 -1.65 -4.69 16.09
N THR A 108 -0.69 -4.65 15.16
CA THR A 108 -0.89 -5.17 13.82
C THR A 108 -0.66 -6.67 13.70
N ALA A 109 0.21 -7.23 14.53
CA ALA A 109 0.59 -8.65 14.46
C ALA A 109 -0.60 -9.62 14.53
N PRO A 110 -1.62 -9.44 15.39
CA PRO A 110 -2.77 -10.34 15.40
C PRO A 110 -3.52 -10.39 14.06
N PHE A 111 -3.66 -9.27 13.39
CA PHE A 111 -4.31 -9.23 12.07
C PHE A 111 -3.46 -9.90 11.00
N GLU A 112 -2.16 -9.66 11.01
CA GLU A 112 -1.23 -10.33 10.10
C GLU A 112 -1.28 -11.85 10.30
N GLN A 113 -1.36 -12.31 11.55
CA GLN A 113 -1.41 -13.73 11.86
C GLN A 113 -2.68 -14.38 11.33
N ILE A 114 -3.82 -13.69 11.41
CA ILE A 114 -5.08 -14.21 10.86
C ILE A 114 -4.94 -14.46 9.35
N VAL A 115 -4.35 -13.50 8.63
CA VAL A 115 -4.15 -13.62 7.19
C VAL A 115 -3.17 -14.74 6.86
N LEU A 116 -2.04 -14.80 7.58
CA LEU A 116 -1.03 -15.82 7.37
C LEU A 116 -1.57 -17.22 7.64
N ASP A 117 -2.33 -17.40 8.72
CA ASP A 117 -2.94 -18.69 9.05
C ASP A 117 -3.87 -19.15 7.93
N LYS A 118 -4.62 -18.24 7.35
CA LYS A 118 -5.50 -18.57 6.23
C LYS A 118 -4.71 -18.99 4.99
N ILE A 119 -3.63 -18.28 4.68
CA ILE A 119 -2.76 -18.62 3.54
C ILE A 119 -2.15 -20.01 3.76
N LEU A 120 -1.61 -20.27 4.94
CA LEU A 120 -0.95 -21.54 5.26
C LEU A 120 -1.92 -22.71 5.31
N ALA A 121 -3.16 -22.48 5.69
CA ALA A 121 -4.18 -23.54 5.74
C ALA A 121 -4.54 -24.06 4.34
N VAL A 122 -4.34 -23.25 3.30
CA VAL A 122 -4.66 -23.62 1.91
C VAL A 122 -3.47 -24.34 1.26
N HIS A 123 -2.28 -24.04 1.71
CA HIS A 123 -1.02 -24.60 1.19
C HIS A 123 -0.46 -25.64 2.12
#